data_a5e4c4a204f52166696d1a210f31e19a
#
_entry.id   a5e4c4a204f52166696d1a210f31e19a
#
_cell.length_a   1.000
_cell.length_b   1.000
_cell.length_c   1.000
_cell.angle_alpha   90.00
_cell.angle_beta   90.00
_cell.angle_gamma   90.00
#
_symmetry.space_group_name_H-M   'P 1'
#
loop_
_entity.id
_entity.type
_entity.pdbx_description
1 polymer ?
#
loop_
_entity_poly.entity_id
_entity_poly.type
_entity_poly.pdbx_seq_one_letter_code
_entity_poly.pdbx_strand_id
1 'polypeptide(L)'
;MEDTGIKVDIAYKSLNKKGEELCGDKVEILHTGDSHILILADGMGSGVKANILATMTSKILGTMFLRGISLDRCVETIAETLPVCKVRRVAYATFSILEVRDDGSAYLVEFDNPACVFIRDGKLMEFERSYREIAGRTIAESRFQVQLGDAFVLISDGAINAGVGDLLNFGWTWDNVADFVKREYAKTATAMHLASELSEACNDLYMNQPGDDTTVAVLRVGKKHLVHLLTGPAQKKEDDIRMVSEFMAEESAIKCVCGGTSSSVVARVLGKKMDVSVNYVDDSVPPIAYIDGIDLVTEGVITMNKALGLLEKYTRDDEIDEKFFLELAKPNGASMLAEILIDCCTDLTMFVGCAINEAYQNPELPFEMGVRQKLVDQFSDVMTRLGKTVTIKYY
;
A
#
# COMPACT_ATOMS: atom_id res chain seq x y z
N MET A 1 5.34 0.59 -26.74
CA MET A 1 4.22 0.05 -25.95
C MET A 1 3.52 1.26 -25.36
N GLU A 2 2.23 1.41 -25.60
CA GLU A 2 1.48 2.47 -24.95
C GLU A 2 1.50 2.19 -23.44
N ASP A 3 1.93 3.16 -22.64
CA ASP A 3 1.82 3.12 -21.18
C ASP A 3 0.31 3.05 -20.87
N THR A 4 -0.17 1.90 -20.44
CA THR A 4 -1.59 1.67 -20.14
C THR A 4 -2.05 2.54 -18.95
N GLY A 5 -1.13 3.20 -18.27
CA GLY A 5 -1.39 4.02 -17.09
C GLY A 5 -1.89 3.22 -15.89
N ILE A 6 -1.82 1.88 -15.97
CA ILE A 6 -2.20 0.98 -14.87
C ILE A 6 -1.12 1.02 -13.80
N LYS A 7 -1.54 1.18 -12.56
CA LYS A 7 -0.73 1.01 -11.35
C LYS A 7 -1.43 0.05 -10.42
N VAL A 8 -0.65 -0.74 -9.72
CA VAL A 8 -1.18 -1.65 -8.69
C VAL A 8 -0.76 -1.17 -7.31
N ASP A 9 -1.70 -1.25 -6.38
CA ASP A 9 -1.50 -1.05 -4.95
C ASP A 9 -1.67 -2.41 -4.27
N ILE A 10 -0.65 -2.85 -3.54
CA ILE A 10 -0.63 -4.18 -2.90
C ILE A 10 -0.29 -4.02 -1.44
N ALA A 11 -1.09 -4.64 -0.58
CA ALA A 11 -0.86 -4.67 0.85
C ALA A 11 -1.43 -5.95 1.48
N TYR A 12 -1.01 -6.25 2.70
CA TYR A 12 -1.57 -7.36 3.45
C TYR A 12 -1.58 -7.09 4.96
N LYS A 13 -2.42 -7.82 5.67
CA LYS A 13 -2.46 -7.91 7.14
C LYS A 13 -2.51 -9.37 7.56
N SER A 14 -1.83 -9.68 8.65
CA SER A 14 -1.84 -11.03 9.24
C SER A 14 -2.14 -10.96 10.73
N LEU A 15 -2.94 -11.91 11.20
CA LEU A 15 -3.20 -12.16 12.62
C LEU A 15 -2.56 -13.49 13.00
N ASN A 16 -1.77 -13.49 14.05
CA ASN A 16 -1.19 -14.73 14.57
C ASN A 16 -2.23 -15.49 15.37
N LYS A 17 -2.24 -16.81 15.22
CA LYS A 17 -2.98 -17.71 16.08
C LYS A 17 -2.65 -17.44 17.55
N LYS A 18 -3.66 -17.44 18.41
CA LYS A 18 -3.49 -17.24 19.85
C LYS A 18 -2.43 -18.17 20.44
N GLY A 19 -1.44 -17.56 21.10
CA GLY A 19 -0.33 -18.27 21.75
C GLY A 19 0.86 -18.58 20.84
N GLU A 20 0.80 -18.23 19.56
CA GLU A 20 1.93 -18.34 18.63
C GLU A 20 2.62 -16.99 18.44
N GLU A 21 3.96 -17.01 18.41
CA GLU A 21 4.76 -15.79 18.17
C GLU A 21 4.90 -15.44 16.68
N LEU A 22 4.75 -16.44 15.80
CA LEU A 22 4.89 -16.28 14.35
C LEU A 22 3.62 -16.74 13.65
N CYS A 23 3.18 -15.98 12.68
CA CYS A 23 2.12 -16.37 11.77
C CYS A 23 2.55 -17.56 10.91
N GLY A 24 1.69 -18.56 10.80
CA GLY A 24 1.88 -19.71 9.91
C GLY A 24 1.73 -19.36 8.43
N ASP A 25 1.11 -18.23 8.13
CA ASP A 25 0.96 -17.71 6.78
C ASP A 25 2.16 -16.84 6.37
N LYS A 26 2.39 -16.72 5.06
CA LYS A 26 3.41 -15.84 4.50
C LYS A 26 2.94 -15.18 3.21
N VAL A 27 3.07 -13.86 3.18
CA VAL A 27 2.89 -13.08 1.96
C VAL A 27 4.24 -12.69 1.37
N GLU A 28 4.35 -12.80 0.06
CA GLU A 28 5.48 -12.30 -0.72
C GLU A 28 4.94 -11.36 -1.80
N ILE A 29 5.49 -10.15 -1.83
CA ILE A 29 5.17 -9.15 -2.86
C ILE A 29 6.44 -8.92 -3.67
N LEU A 30 6.34 -9.10 -4.98
CA LEU A 30 7.47 -8.97 -5.90
C LEU A 30 7.11 -8.05 -7.05
N HIS A 31 8.06 -7.24 -7.44
CA HIS A 31 7.95 -6.34 -8.58
C HIS A 31 9.06 -6.63 -9.58
N THR A 32 8.70 -6.75 -10.85
CA THR A 32 9.64 -6.79 -11.97
C THR A 32 9.55 -5.48 -12.75
N GLY A 33 10.27 -5.38 -13.87
CA GLY A 33 10.17 -4.19 -14.74
C GLY A 33 8.78 -3.98 -15.34
N ASP A 34 7.96 -5.04 -15.45
CA ASP A 34 6.68 -5.05 -16.17
C ASP A 34 5.58 -5.88 -15.49
N SER A 35 5.84 -6.46 -14.31
CA SER A 35 4.82 -7.22 -13.58
C SER A 35 4.91 -7.08 -12.07
N HIS A 36 3.77 -7.30 -11.42
CA HIS A 36 3.57 -7.28 -9.98
C HIS A 36 3.00 -8.63 -9.56
N ILE A 37 3.63 -9.28 -8.58
CA ILE A 37 3.27 -10.61 -8.15
C ILE A 37 2.95 -10.59 -6.66
N LEU A 38 1.77 -11.06 -6.31
CA LEU A 38 1.30 -11.27 -4.94
C LEU A 38 1.17 -12.77 -4.69
N ILE A 39 1.87 -13.28 -3.68
CA ILE A 39 1.82 -14.68 -3.27
C ILE A 39 1.36 -14.74 -1.82
N LEU A 40 0.33 -15.53 -1.55
CA LEU A 40 -0.07 -15.94 -0.22
C LEU A 40 0.19 -17.43 -0.08
N ALA A 41 0.97 -17.83 0.90
CA ALA A 41 1.20 -19.22 1.28
C ALA A 41 0.77 -19.42 2.72
N ASP A 42 -0.02 -20.48 2.98
CA ASP A 42 -0.46 -20.90 4.29
C ASP A 42 0.23 -22.22 4.63
N GLY A 43 0.98 -22.24 5.72
CA GLY A 43 1.77 -23.38 6.19
C GLY A 43 0.96 -24.31 7.08
N MET A 44 0.96 -25.60 6.79
CA MET A 44 0.22 -26.57 7.57
C MET A 44 0.60 -26.57 9.05
N GLY A 45 -0.36 -26.29 9.91
CA GLY A 45 -0.23 -26.27 11.36
C GLY A 45 -0.24 -24.85 11.91
N SER A 46 0.61 -24.55 12.88
CA SER A 46 0.74 -23.21 13.43
C SER A 46 2.16 -22.94 13.94
N GLY A 47 2.46 -21.67 14.22
CA GLY A 47 3.72 -21.22 14.80
C GLY A 47 4.95 -21.43 13.93
N VAL A 48 6.12 -21.61 14.53
CA VAL A 48 7.42 -21.62 13.84
C VAL A 48 7.48 -22.62 12.67
N LYS A 49 6.90 -23.80 12.84
CA LYS A 49 6.94 -24.84 11.79
C LYS A 49 6.11 -24.46 10.57
N ALA A 50 4.90 -23.98 10.76
CA ALA A 50 4.03 -23.50 9.70
C ALA A 50 4.66 -22.29 9.00
N ASN A 51 5.20 -21.34 9.78
CA ASN A 51 5.90 -20.17 9.25
C ASN A 51 7.08 -20.54 8.33
N ILE A 52 7.93 -21.52 8.75
CA ILE A 52 9.03 -22.00 7.90
C ILE A 52 8.50 -22.58 6.58
N LEU A 53 7.45 -23.41 6.64
CA LEU A 53 6.87 -24.03 5.44
C LEU A 53 6.28 -22.99 4.49
N ALA A 54 5.49 -22.06 5.00
CA ALA A 54 4.92 -20.96 4.22
C ALA A 54 6.02 -20.07 3.61
N THR A 55 7.05 -19.72 4.41
CA THR A 55 8.19 -18.94 3.94
C THR A 55 8.96 -19.64 2.83
N MET A 56 9.26 -20.93 2.98
CA MET A 56 9.93 -21.69 1.93
C MET A 56 9.08 -21.76 0.66
N THR A 57 7.79 -22.03 0.80
CA THR A 57 6.85 -22.11 -0.33
C THR A 57 6.79 -20.79 -1.08
N SER A 58 6.53 -19.67 -0.39
CA SER A 58 6.41 -18.35 -1.02
C SER A 58 7.72 -17.90 -1.68
N LYS A 59 8.87 -18.14 -1.05
CA LYS A 59 10.20 -17.81 -1.60
C LYS A 59 10.57 -18.66 -2.82
N ILE A 60 10.29 -19.95 -2.80
CA ILE A 60 10.54 -20.83 -3.95
C ILE A 60 9.66 -20.36 -5.11
N LEU A 61 8.35 -20.23 -4.90
CA LEU A 61 7.39 -19.76 -5.91
C LEU A 61 7.82 -18.41 -6.50
N GLY A 62 8.06 -17.42 -5.64
CA GLY A 62 8.43 -16.07 -6.06
C GLY A 62 9.72 -16.04 -6.86
N THR A 63 10.77 -16.74 -6.39
CA THR A 63 12.07 -16.80 -7.09
C THR A 63 11.96 -17.47 -8.45
N MET A 64 11.18 -18.56 -8.56
CA MET A 64 11.01 -19.29 -9.81
C MET A 64 10.14 -18.51 -10.80
N PHE A 65 9.04 -17.91 -10.34
CA PHE A 65 8.17 -17.03 -11.15
C PHE A 65 8.93 -15.85 -11.74
N LEU A 66 9.73 -15.13 -10.92
CA LEU A 66 10.59 -14.02 -11.36
C LEU A 66 11.56 -14.43 -12.47
N ARG A 67 11.93 -15.71 -12.55
CA ARG A 67 12.81 -16.25 -13.59
C ARG A 67 12.06 -16.81 -14.80
N GLY A 68 10.73 -16.66 -14.85
CA GLY A 68 9.89 -17.17 -15.93
C GLY A 68 9.81 -18.70 -15.97
N ILE A 69 10.05 -19.36 -14.84
CA ILE A 69 9.93 -20.81 -14.74
C ILE A 69 8.45 -21.19 -14.73
N SER A 70 8.09 -22.24 -15.46
CA SER A 70 6.70 -22.68 -15.58
C SER A 70 6.12 -23.10 -14.23
N LEU A 71 4.81 -22.92 -14.07
CA LEU A 71 4.08 -23.32 -12.87
C LEU A 71 4.29 -24.79 -12.54
N ASP A 72 4.30 -25.69 -13.55
CA ASP A 72 4.54 -27.12 -13.35
C ASP A 72 5.84 -27.37 -12.59
N ARG A 73 6.94 -26.74 -13.04
CA ARG A 73 8.24 -26.88 -12.38
C ARG A 73 8.26 -26.26 -10.98
N CYS A 74 7.52 -25.17 -10.79
CA CYS A 74 7.39 -24.56 -9.45
C CYS A 74 6.71 -25.51 -8.47
N VAL A 75 5.57 -26.08 -8.87
CA VAL A 75 4.80 -27.03 -8.04
C VAL A 75 5.55 -28.35 -7.84
N GLU A 76 6.19 -28.91 -8.88
CA GLU A 76 7.06 -30.08 -8.75
C GLU A 76 8.20 -29.82 -7.76
N THR A 77 8.88 -28.68 -7.87
CA THR A 77 9.98 -28.32 -6.96
C THR A 77 9.49 -28.23 -5.51
N ILE A 78 8.33 -27.62 -5.28
CA ILE A 78 7.71 -27.56 -3.94
C ILE A 78 7.41 -28.99 -3.45
N ALA A 79 6.78 -29.82 -4.29
CA ALA A 79 6.44 -31.19 -3.93
C ALA A 79 7.66 -32.06 -3.58
N GLU A 80 8.79 -31.83 -4.26
CA GLU A 80 10.05 -32.55 -4.04
C GLU A 80 10.84 -31.99 -2.86
N THR A 81 10.79 -30.67 -2.63
CA THR A 81 11.66 -29.98 -1.65
C THR A 81 11.05 -29.97 -0.25
N LEU A 82 9.73 -29.79 -0.17
CA LEU A 82 9.06 -29.72 1.12
C LEU A 82 8.78 -31.13 1.67
N PRO A 83 9.03 -31.37 2.96
CA PRO A 83 8.84 -32.67 3.57
C PRO A 83 7.36 -33.09 3.50
N VAL A 84 7.03 -34.37 3.15
CA VAL A 84 5.66 -34.90 3.07
C VAL A 84 5.19 -35.36 4.46
N CYS A 85 4.01 -34.91 4.94
CA CYS A 85 3.40 -35.44 6.17
C CYS A 85 3.07 -36.93 5.99
N LYS A 86 3.83 -37.78 6.60
CA LYS A 86 3.69 -39.24 6.48
C LYS A 86 2.31 -39.75 6.90
N VAL A 87 1.58 -38.95 7.71
CA VAL A 87 0.27 -39.34 8.27
C VAL A 87 -0.91 -38.94 7.36
N ARG A 88 -0.87 -37.73 6.78
CA ARG A 88 -1.99 -37.22 5.98
C ARG A 88 -1.75 -37.23 4.47
N ARG A 89 -0.55 -37.49 3.99
CA ARG A 89 -0.12 -37.42 2.58
C ARG A 89 -0.49 -36.10 1.88
N VAL A 90 -0.61 -35.01 2.62
CA VAL A 90 -1.06 -33.70 2.15
C VAL A 90 0.15 -32.78 2.01
N ALA A 91 0.07 -31.82 1.12
CA ALA A 91 1.04 -30.75 0.95
C ALA A 91 1.25 -29.95 2.23
N TYR A 92 2.43 -29.38 2.37
CA TYR A 92 2.81 -28.68 3.59
C TYR A 92 2.47 -27.20 3.60
N ALA A 93 2.03 -26.67 2.46
CA ALA A 93 1.47 -25.35 2.35
C ALA A 93 0.47 -25.31 1.21
N THR A 94 -0.63 -24.61 1.42
CA THR A 94 -1.53 -24.14 0.38
C THR A 94 -1.02 -22.81 -0.13
N PHE A 95 -1.41 -22.40 -1.33
CA PHE A 95 -0.98 -21.11 -1.85
C PHE A 95 -1.91 -20.51 -2.90
N SER A 96 -1.86 -19.20 -3.01
CA SER A 96 -2.44 -18.44 -4.11
C SER A 96 -1.39 -17.50 -4.68
N ILE A 97 -1.35 -17.36 -6.01
CA ILE A 97 -0.45 -16.47 -6.74
C ILE A 97 -1.29 -15.61 -7.67
N LEU A 98 -1.14 -14.31 -7.59
CA LEU A 98 -1.71 -13.37 -8.53
C LEU A 98 -0.59 -12.55 -9.17
N GLU A 99 -0.38 -12.70 -10.46
CA GLU A 99 0.48 -11.85 -11.29
C GLU A 99 -0.40 -10.87 -12.07
N VAL A 100 -0.05 -9.59 -12.03
CA VAL A 100 -0.65 -8.54 -12.86
C VAL A 100 0.48 -7.82 -13.60
N ARG A 101 0.36 -7.70 -14.92
CA ARG A 101 1.34 -7.03 -15.77
C ARG A 101 0.90 -5.64 -16.16
N ASP A 102 1.86 -4.81 -16.53
CA ASP A 102 1.63 -3.42 -16.97
C ASP A 102 0.76 -3.34 -18.23
N ASP A 103 0.70 -4.40 -19.06
CA ASP A 103 -0.20 -4.50 -20.21
C ASP A 103 -1.64 -4.87 -19.84
N GLY A 104 -1.93 -5.01 -18.55
CA GLY A 104 -3.22 -5.40 -18.00
C GLY A 104 -3.49 -6.90 -18.00
N SER A 105 -2.60 -7.73 -18.55
CA SER A 105 -2.77 -9.19 -18.45
C SER A 105 -2.55 -9.67 -17.03
N ALA A 106 -3.39 -10.62 -16.60
CA ALA A 106 -3.32 -11.18 -15.25
C ALA A 106 -3.41 -12.71 -15.25
N TYR A 107 -2.73 -13.31 -14.29
CA TYR A 107 -2.69 -14.74 -14.08
C TYR A 107 -2.87 -15.07 -12.60
N LEU A 108 -3.94 -15.79 -12.27
CA LEU A 108 -4.24 -16.28 -10.93
C LEU A 108 -4.04 -17.79 -10.88
N VAL A 109 -3.36 -18.24 -9.85
CA VAL A 109 -3.14 -19.66 -9.51
C VAL A 109 -3.59 -19.90 -8.09
N GLU A 110 -4.41 -20.90 -7.86
CA GLU A 110 -4.94 -21.25 -6.54
C GLU A 110 -4.73 -22.75 -6.27
N PHE A 111 -4.15 -23.04 -5.11
CA PHE A 111 -3.96 -24.40 -4.60
C PHE A 111 -4.43 -24.50 -3.16
N ASP A 112 -5.58 -25.14 -2.96
CA ASP A 112 -6.21 -25.45 -1.66
C ASP A 112 -6.43 -24.24 -0.71
N ASN A 113 -6.14 -23.01 -1.13
CA ASN A 113 -6.55 -21.80 -0.44
C ASN A 113 -8.02 -21.44 -0.72
N PRO A 114 -8.70 -20.68 0.16
CA PRO A 114 -9.98 -20.10 -0.18
C PRO A 114 -9.88 -19.30 -1.49
N ALA A 115 -10.96 -19.36 -2.28
CA ALA A 115 -11.00 -18.69 -3.57
C ALA A 115 -10.76 -17.17 -3.43
N CYS A 116 -9.98 -16.59 -4.35
CA CYS A 116 -9.76 -15.15 -4.43
C CYS A 116 -11.10 -14.42 -4.61
N VAL A 117 -11.33 -13.38 -3.81
CA VAL A 117 -12.47 -12.47 -3.99
C VAL A 117 -12.10 -11.44 -5.04
N PHE A 118 -12.91 -11.33 -6.09
CA PHE A 118 -12.71 -10.39 -7.18
C PHE A 118 -13.83 -9.37 -7.24
N ILE A 119 -13.51 -8.09 -7.13
CA ILE A 119 -14.44 -6.97 -7.24
C ILE A 119 -14.10 -6.16 -8.49
N ARG A 120 -15.11 -5.91 -9.34
CA ARG A 120 -15.06 -5.00 -10.49
C ARG A 120 -16.29 -4.11 -10.47
N ASP A 121 -16.13 -2.80 -10.60
CA ASP A 121 -17.23 -1.82 -10.56
C ASP A 121 -18.15 -2.01 -9.32
N GLY A 122 -17.58 -2.35 -8.17
CA GLY A 122 -18.33 -2.60 -6.93
C GLY A 122 -19.16 -3.88 -6.94
N LYS A 123 -18.94 -4.79 -7.90
CA LYS A 123 -19.65 -6.07 -8.01
C LYS A 123 -18.69 -7.23 -7.79
N LEU A 124 -19.18 -8.26 -7.14
CA LEU A 124 -18.48 -9.53 -7.04
C LEU A 124 -18.45 -10.20 -8.43
N MET A 125 -17.28 -10.60 -8.85
CA MET A 125 -17.03 -11.28 -10.12
C MET A 125 -16.57 -12.70 -9.91
N GLU A 126 -16.82 -13.55 -10.89
CA GLU A 126 -16.33 -14.92 -10.92
C GLU A 126 -15.18 -15.06 -11.92
N PHE A 127 -14.24 -15.96 -11.63
CA PHE A 127 -13.17 -16.33 -12.56
C PHE A 127 -13.58 -17.51 -13.43
N GLU A 128 -13.20 -17.48 -14.70
CA GLU A 128 -13.11 -18.71 -15.51
C GLU A 128 -11.91 -19.51 -15.04
N ARG A 129 -12.16 -20.63 -14.33
CA ARG A 129 -11.11 -21.50 -13.81
C ARG A 129 -10.90 -22.70 -14.71
N SER A 130 -9.65 -22.97 -15.07
CA SER A 130 -9.19 -24.24 -15.61
C SER A 130 -8.48 -25.02 -14.50
N TYR A 131 -8.64 -26.34 -14.50
CA TYR A 131 -8.06 -27.20 -13.48
C TYR A 131 -7.02 -28.11 -14.11
N ARG A 132 -5.85 -28.21 -13.48
CA ARG A 132 -4.74 -29.06 -13.93
C ARG A 132 -4.23 -29.91 -12.79
N GLU A 133 -3.87 -31.16 -13.13
CA GLU A 133 -3.19 -32.07 -12.22
C GLU A 133 -1.66 -31.91 -12.37
N ILE A 134 -0.98 -31.46 -11.32
CA ILE A 134 0.46 -31.31 -11.27
C ILE A 134 0.98 -32.03 -10.01
N ALA A 135 1.88 -33.00 -10.19
CA ALA A 135 2.42 -33.81 -9.10
C ALA A 135 1.34 -34.45 -8.18
N GLY A 136 0.22 -34.85 -8.78
CA GLY A 136 -0.92 -35.46 -8.07
C GLY A 136 -1.76 -34.48 -7.27
N ARG A 137 -1.76 -33.18 -7.64
CA ARG A 137 -2.50 -32.08 -7.00
C ARG A 137 -3.31 -31.32 -8.04
N THR A 138 -4.54 -31.01 -7.71
CA THR A 138 -5.41 -30.19 -8.55
C THR A 138 -5.11 -28.72 -8.30
N ILE A 139 -4.64 -28.03 -9.34
CA ILE A 139 -4.36 -26.59 -9.32
C ILE A 139 -5.42 -25.87 -10.16
N ALA A 140 -6.02 -24.83 -9.62
CA ALA A 140 -6.91 -23.95 -10.37
C ALA A 140 -6.10 -22.79 -10.98
N GLU A 141 -6.35 -22.50 -12.25
CA GLU A 141 -5.70 -21.43 -13.00
C GLU A 141 -6.75 -20.55 -13.69
N SER A 142 -6.53 -19.22 -13.67
CA SER A 142 -7.35 -18.27 -14.40
C SER A 142 -6.46 -17.23 -15.09
N ARG A 143 -6.79 -16.91 -16.35
CA ARG A 143 -6.13 -15.85 -17.12
C ARG A 143 -7.17 -14.85 -17.58
N PHE A 144 -6.91 -13.58 -17.32
CA PHE A 144 -7.89 -12.52 -17.60
C PHE A 144 -7.20 -11.18 -17.84
N GLN A 145 -7.98 -10.17 -18.20
CA GLN A 145 -7.53 -8.78 -18.29
C GLN A 145 -8.07 -7.98 -17.11
N VAL A 146 -7.19 -7.25 -16.44
CA VAL A 146 -7.60 -6.32 -15.38
C VAL A 146 -8.12 -5.02 -15.97
N GLN A 147 -8.95 -4.33 -15.20
CA GLN A 147 -9.49 -3.02 -15.49
C GLN A 147 -9.21 -2.08 -14.33
N LEU A 148 -9.22 -0.79 -14.63
CA LEU A 148 -9.12 0.23 -13.57
C LEU A 148 -10.26 0.07 -12.57
N GLY A 149 -9.92 0.06 -11.29
CA GLY A 149 -10.87 -0.16 -10.21
C GLY A 149 -11.03 -1.62 -9.80
N ASP A 150 -10.41 -2.58 -10.48
CA ASP A 150 -10.42 -3.98 -10.01
C ASP A 150 -9.75 -4.12 -8.65
N ALA A 151 -10.29 -4.98 -7.82
CA ALA A 151 -9.67 -5.39 -6.57
C ALA A 151 -9.74 -6.91 -6.40
N PHE A 152 -8.64 -7.48 -5.95
CA PHE A 152 -8.44 -8.89 -5.70
C PHE A 152 -8.04 -9.08 -4.25
N VAL A 153 -8.72 -9.98 -3.54
CA VAL A 153 -8.43 -10.29 -2.14
C VAL A 153 -8.12 -11.77 -2.00
N LEU A 154 -6.87 -12.09 -1.70
CA LEU A 154 -6.42 -13.42 -1.31
C LEU A 154 -6.52 -13.54 0.20
N ILE A 155 -7.06 -14.66 0.67
CA ILE A 155 -7.24 -14.93 2.09
C ILE A 155 -6.75 -16.34 2.44
N SER A 156 -6.23 -16.52 3.66
CA SER A 156 -6.02 -17.86 4.21
C SER A 156 -7.33 -18.40 4.82
N ASP A 157 -7.33 -19.66 5.17
CA ASP A 157 -8.52 -20.32 5.70
C ASP A 157 -8.97 -19.76 7.06
N GLY A 158 -8.07 -19.17 7.84
CA GLY A 158 -8.41 -18.47 9.07
C GLY A 158 -9.45 -17.36 8.88
N ALA A 159 -9.49 -16.69 7.72
CA ALA A 159 -10.50 -15.67 7.46
C ALA A 159 -11.90 -16.24 7.32
N ILE A 160 -12.07 -17.35 6.61
CA ILE A 160 -13.38 -18.00 6.45
C ILE A 160 -13.81 -18.79 7.69
N ASN A 161 -12.85 -19.17 8.53
CA ASN A 161 -13.07 -19.88 9.78
C ASN A 161 -13.24 -18.92 10.99
N ALA A 162 -13.15 -17.60 10.79
CA ALA A 162 -13.28 -16.63 11.88
C ALA A 162 -14.59 -16.82 12.67
N GLY A 163 -14.46 -16.87 13.98
CA GLY A 163 -15.59 -17.06 14.91
C GLY A 163 -16.10 -18.51 15.05
N VAL A 164 -15.45 -19.49 14.44
CA VAL A 164 -15.85 -20.91 14.58
C VAL A 164 -15.80 -21.35 16.04
N GLY A 165 -16.90 -21.94 16.51
CA GLY A 165 -17.02 -22.47 17.87
C GLY A 165 -17.33 -21.46 18.95
N ASP A 166 -17.23 -20.16 18.65
CA ASP A 166 -17.52 -19.05 19.56
C ASP A 166 -18.79 -18.30 19.13
N LEU A 167 -18.67 -17.36 18.19
CA LEU A 167 -19.78 -16.54 17.72
C LEU A 167 -20.56 -17.18 16.57
N LEU A 168 -19.91 -18.03 15.78
CA LEU A 168 -20.46 -18.63 14.57
C LEU A 168 -20.28 -20.15 14.59
N ASN A 169 -21.35 -20.90 14.26
CA ASN A 169 -21.28 -22.37 14.24
C ASN A 169 -20.36 -22.93 13.16
N PHE A 170 -20.31 -22.26 11.99
CA PHE A 170 -19.60 -22.73 10.79
C PHE A 170 -18.51 -21.76 10.32
N GLY A 171 -18.13 -20.78 11.18
CA GLY A 171 -17.24 -19.70 10.80
C GLY A 171 -17.93 -18.65 9.93
N TRP A 172 -17.12 -17.68 9.47
CA TRP A 172 -17.64 -16.55 8.70
C TRP A 172 -18.08 -16.94 7.29
N THR A 173 -17.52 -17.99 6.75
CA THR A 173 -17.72 -18.51 5.38
C THR A 173 -17.24 -17.58 4.26
N TRP A 174 -16.91 -18.13 3.12
CA TRP A 174 -16.42 -17.37 1.98
C TRP A 174 -17.43 -16.33 1.47
N ASP A 175 -18.70 -16.69 1.37
CA ASP A 175 -19.75 -15.79 0.87
C ASP A 175 -19.89 -14.53 1.74
N ASN A 176 -19.84 -14.68 3.05
CA ASN A 176 -19.93 -13.56 3.98
C ASN A 176 -18.67 -12.67 3.93
N VAL A 177 -17.48 -13.27 3.75
CA VAL A 177 -16.23 -12.51 3.53
C VAL A 177 -16.33 -11.74 2.22
N ALA A 178 -16.79 -12.35 1.15
CA ALA A 178 -16.94 -11.69 -0.15
C ALA A 178 -17.96 -10.52 -0.09
N ASP A 179 -19.09 -10.70 0.59
CA ASP A 179 -20.07 -9.63 0.81
C ASP A 179 -19.51 -8.49 1.68
N PHE A 180 -18.69 -8.80 2.69
CA PHE A 180 -17.97 -7.81 3.48
C PHE A 180 -17.01 -7.01 2.60
N VAL A 181 -16.14 -7.69 1.86
CA VAL A 181 -15.18 -7.06 0.93
C VAL A 181 -15.89 -6.14 -0.05
N LYS A 182 -16.99 -6.60 -0.66
CA LYS A 182 -17.79 -5.81 -1.58
C LYS A 182 -18.34 -4.53 -0.94
N ARG A 183 -18.79 -4.59 0.32
CA ARG A 183 -19.32 -3.45 1.06
C ARG A 183 -18.22 -2.45 1.43
N GLU A 184 -17.06 -2.93 1.87
CA GLU A 184 -15.96 -2.07 2.32
C GLU A 184 -15.11 -1.55 1.14
N TYR A 185 -15.09 -2.24 0.00
CA TYR A 185 -14.35 -1.80 -1.19
C TYR A 185 -14.62 -0.35 -1.58
N ALA A 186 -15.88 0.10 -1.52
CA ALA A 186 -16.27 1.45 -1.92
C ALA A 186 -15.89 2.52 -0.87
N LYS A 187 -15.61 2.12 0.36
CA LYS A 187 -15.27 3.02 1.48
C LYS A 187 -13.77 3.16 1.71
N THR A 188 -13.01 2.21 1.17
CA THR A 188 -11.56 2.15 1.35
C THR A 188 -10.84 2.62 0.09
N ALA A 189 -9.86 3.51 0.22
CA ALA A 189 -9.11 4.04 -0.91
C ALA A 189 -7.96 3.11 -1.34
N THR A 190 -7.26 2.47 -0.38
CA THR A 190 -6.03 1.70 -0.61
C THR A 190 -6.21 0.21 -0.33
N ALA A 191 -5.27 -0.59 -0.83
CA ALA A 191 -5.18 -2.02 -0.53
C ALA A 191 -4.98 -2.26 0.97
N MET A 192 -4.14 -1.46 1.63
CA MET A 192 -3.88 -1.57 3.07
C MET A 192 -5.13 -1.27 3.90
N HIS A 193 -5.92 -0.25 3.53
CA HIS A 193 -7.14 0.08 4.24
C HIS A 193 -8.14 -1.09 4.17
N LEU A 194 -8.36 -1.66 2.97
CA LEU A 194 -9.26 -2.81 2.80
C LEU A 194 -8.74 -4.05 3.53
N ALA A 195 -7.42 -4.31 3.50
CA ALA A 195 -6.81 -5.42 4.23
C ALA A 195 -6.99 -5.26 5.74
N SER A 196 -6.83 -4.05 6.27
CA SER A 196 -7.02 -3.74 7.69
C SER A 196 -8.47 -3.95 8.13
N GLU A 197 -9.44 -3.39 7.41
CA GLU A 197 -10.87 -3.56 7.71
C GLU A 197 -11.29 -5.03 7.77
N LEU A 198 -10.86 -5.84 6.79
CA LEU A 198 -11.17 -7.25 6.77
C LEU A 198 -10.46 -8.03 7.90
N SER A 199 -9.20 -7.69 8.17
CA SER A 199 -8.42 -8.30 9.25
C SER A 199 -9.02 -7.98 10.63
N GLU A 200 -9.43 -6.73 10.86
CA GLU A 200 -10.09 -6.30 12.09
C GLU A 200 -11.42 -7.02 12.28
N ALA A 201 -12.24 -7.13 11.24
CA ALA A 201 -13.48 -7.89 11.29
C ALA A 201 -13.25 -9.37 11.63
N CYS A 202 -12.20 -10.01 11.10
CA CYS A 202 -11.80 -11.36 11.50
C CYS A 202 -11.42 -11.41 13.00
N ASN A 203 -10.62 -10.45 13.46
CA ASN A 203 -10.15 -10.37 14.83
C ASN A 203 -11.32 -10.17 15.83
N ASP A 204 -12.31 -9.36 15.47
CA ASP A 204 -13.54 -9.16 16.25
C ASP A 204 -14.36 -10.45 16.35
N LEU A 205 -14.52 -11.17 15.23
CA LEU A 205 -15.19 -12.48 15.22
C LEU A 205 -14.45 -13.51 16.09
N TYR A 206 -13.15 -13.43 16.17
CA TYR A 206 -12.32 -14.21 17.10
C TYR A 206 -12.29 -13.66 18.53
N MET A 207 -13.02 -12.59 18.84
CA MET A 207 -12.98 -11.91 20.15
C MET A 207 -11.56 -11.53 20.60
N ASN A 208 -10.75 -11.05 19.66
CA ASN A 208 -9.33 -10.73 19.83
C ASN A 208 -8.44 -11.92 20.23
N GLN A 209 -8.85 -13.14 19.88
CA GLN A 209 -8.13 -14.37 20.18
C GLN A 209 -8.16 -15.30 18.96
N PRO A 210 -7.42 -14.99 17.88
CA PRO A 210 -7.49 -15.76 16.64
C PRO A 210 -7.28 -17.26 16.90
N GLY A 211 -8.25 -18.05 16.45
CA GLY A 211 -8.23 -19.51 16.55
C GLY A 211 -7.31 -20.16 15.55
N ASP A 212 -6.97 -19.43 14.48
CA ASP A 212 -5.99 -19.81 13.46
C ASP A 212 -5.23 -18.60 12.93
N ASP A 213 -4.09 -18.85 12.30
CA ASP A 213 -3.36 -17.84 11.54
C ASP A 213 -4.29 -17.31 10.45
N THR A 214 -4.39 -15.99 10.32
CA THR A 214 -5.36 -15.35 9.42
C THR A 214 -4.68 -14.27 8.62
N THR A 215 -4.63 -14.41 7.32
CA THR A 215 -3.99 -13.44 6.44
C THR A 215 -4.94 -12.97 5.36
N VAL A 216 -4.94 -11.66 5.16
CA VAL A 216 -5.67 -10.95 4.10
C VAL A 216 -4.65 -10.20 3.26
N ALA A 217 -4.55 -10.52 1.97
CA ALA A 217 -3.68 -9.85 1.02
C ALA A 217 -4.51 -9.28 -0.13
N VAL A 218 -4.35 -7.98 -0.38
CA VAL A 218 -5.16 -7.21 -1.32
C VAL A 218 -4.28 -6.66 -2.44
N LEU A 219 -4.76 -6.76 -3.67
CA LEU A 219 -4.23 -6.07 -4.83
C LEU A 219 -5.35 -5.23 -5.45
N ARG A 220 -5.11 -3.92 -5.60
CA ARG A 220 -6.01 -3.00 -6.30
C ARG A 220 -5.36 -2.45 -7.56
N VAL A 221 -6.16 -2.33 -8.62
CA VAL A 221 -5.74 -1.78 -9.90
C VAL A 221 -6.23 -0.34 -10.00
N GLY A 222 -5.30 0.60 -10.05
CA GLY A 222 -5.57 2.03 -10.09
C GLY A 222 -4.99 2.72 -11.30
N LYS A 223 -5.22 4.03 -11.37
CA LYS A 223 -4.55 4.93 -12.31
C LYS A 223 -3.24 5.43 -11.75
N LYS A 224 -2.40 5.91 -12.65
CA LYS A 224 -1.26 6.73 -12.28
C LYS A 224 -1.75 8.07 -11.72
N HIS A 225 -1.33 8.40 -10.51
CA HIS A 225 -1.64 9.64 -9.82
C HIS A 225 -0.36 10.40 -9.51
N LEU A 226 -0.21 11.56 -10.12
CA LEU A 226 0.95 12.43 -9.96
C LEU A 226 0.70 13.38 -8.79
N VAL A 227 1.68 13.49 -7.90
CA VAL A 227 1.68 14.49 -6.84
C VAL A 227 2.95 15.33 -6.96
N HIS A 228 2.77 16.64 -7.02
CA HIS A 228 3.83 17.62 -6.97
C HIS A 228 3.89 18.25 -5.57
N LEU A 229 5.04 18.18 -4.92
CA LEU A 229 5.28 18.77 -3.61
C LEU A 229 6.37 19.84 -3.71
N LEU A 230 6.03 21.10 -3.46
CA LEU A 230 6.99 22.19 -3.48
C LEU A 230 7.33 22.63 -2.05
N THR A 231 8.62 22.72 -1.72
CA THR A 231 9.11 23.19 -0.43
C THR A 231 10.38 24.04 -0.57
N GLY A 232 10.41 25.17 0.10
CA GLY A 232 11.51 26.15 0.05
C GLY A 232 11.48 27.05 -1.19
N PRO A 233 12.00 28.28 -1.09
CA PRO A 233 12.27 29.15 -2.23
C PRO A 233 13.53 28.68 -2.96
N ALA A 234 13.65 28.98 -4.26
CA ALA A 234 14.85 28.68 -5.04
C ALA A 234 16.08 29.43 -4.46
N GLN A 235 17.29 28.86 -4.67
CA GLN A 235 18.53 29.44 -4.19
C GLN A 235 18.73 30.87 -4.72
N LYS A 236 18.38 31.09 -6.00
CA LYS A 236 18.34 32.40 -6.61
C LYS A 236 16.90 32.79 -6.88
N LYS A 237 16.52 34.00 -6.49
CA LYS A 237 15.16 34.53 -6.64
C LYS A 237 14.67 34.52 -8.11
N GLU A 238 15.59 34.59 -9.06
CA GLU A 238 15.31 34.52 -10.50
C GLU A 238 14.81 33.11 -10.91
N ASP A 239 15.25 32.05 -10.21
CA ASP A 239 14.85 30.67 -10.46
C ASP A 239 13.48 30.34 -9.86
N ASP A 240 12.89 31.18 -9.00
CA ASP A 240 11.53 31.00 -8.46
C ASP A 240 10.49 30.83 -9.58
N ILE A 241 10.61 31.63 -10.65
CA ILE A 241 9.68 31.57 -11.79
C ILE A 241 9.80 30.21 -12.50
N ARG A 242 11.01 29.74 -12.74
CA ARG A 242 11.24 28.43 -13.38
C ARG A 242 10.72 27.31 -12.52
N MET A 243 11.04 27.30 -11.23
CA MET A 243 10.59 26.28 -10.28
C MET A 243 9.06 26.19 -10.23
N VAL A 244 8.37 27.32 -10.07
CA VAL A 244 6.91 27.35 -10.00
C VAL A 244 6.28 26.99 -11.35
N SER A 245 6.87 27.42 -12.49
CA SER A 245 6.38 27.04 -13.82
C SER A 245 6.49 25.54 -14.05
N GLU A 246 7.60 24.89 -13.69
CA GLU A 246 7.74 23.43 -13.79
C GLU A 246 6.84 22.70 -12.81
N PHE A 247 6.65 23.23 -11.58
CA PHE A 247 5.71 22.68 -10.60
C PHE A 247 4.27 22.68 -11.11
N MET A 248 3.86 23.72 -11.86
CA MET A 248 2.51 23.86 -12.42
C MET A 248 2.32 23.17 -13.78
N ALA A 249 3.39 22.73 -14.45
CA ALA A 249 3.36 22.28 -15.84
C ALA A 249 2.46 21.06 -16.10
N GLU A 250 2.33 20.16 -15.12
CA GLU A 250 1.46 18.98 -15.22
C GLU A 250 0.09 19.30 -14.62
N GLU A 251 -0.93 19.49 -15.46
CA GLU A 251 -2.27 19.89 -15.02
C GLU A 251 -2.96 18.79 -14.19
N SER A 252 -2.69 17.53 -14.49
CA SER A 252 -3.29 16.36 -13.81
C SER A 252 -2.71 16.10 -12.42
N ALA A 253 -1.56 16.71 -12.09
CA ALA A 253 -0.91 16.49 -10.79
C ALA A 253 -1.64 17.22 -9.66
N ILE A 254 -1.80 16.54 -8.52
CA ILE A 254 -2.19 17.16 -7.26
C ILE A 254 -1.03 18.02 -6.76
N LYS A 255 -1.28 19.28 -6.47
CA LYS A 255 -0.27 20.28 -6.13
C LYS A 255 -0.29 20.62 -4.66
N CYS A 256 0.80 20.27 -3.95
CA CYS A 256 0.99 20.55 -2.54
C CYS A 256 2.13 21.53 -2.35
N VAL A 257 1.94 22.57 -1.54
CA VAL A 257 2.96 23.56 -1.19
C VAL A 257 3.15 23.55 0.33
N CYS A 258 4.39 23.28 0.76
CA CYS A 258 4.75 23.22 2.16
C CYS A 258 5.75 24.32 2.53
N GLY A 259 5.31 25.26 3.36
CA GLY A 259 6.12 26.36 3.89
C GLY A 259 5.55 27.74 3.58
N GLY A 260 5.49 28.61 4.57
CA GLY A 260 4.97 29.98 4.41
C GLY A 260 5.74 30.81 3.37
N THR A 261 7.07 30.70 3.33
CA THR A 261 7.89 31.35 2.30
C THR A 261 7.64 30.73 0.93
N SER A 262 7.54 29.39 0.83
CA SER A 262 7.22 28.68 -0.41
C SER A 262 5.87 29.14 -0.96
N SER A 263 4.86 29.19 -0.13
CA SER A 263 3.51 29.64 -0.47
C SER A 263 3.49 31.08 -0.97
N SER A 264 4.27 31.95 -0.33
CA SER A 264 4.42 33.35 -0.77
C SER A 264 5.09 33.47 -2.12
N VAL A 265 6.09 32.62 -2.42
CA VAL A 265 6.74 32.54 -3.74
C VAL A 265 5.75 32.08 -4.79
N VAL A 266 5.01 31.00 -4.52
CA VAL A 266 4.01 30.46 -5.45
C VAL A 266 2.91 31.51 -5.72
N ALA A 267 2.33 32.09 -4.68
CA ALA A 267 1.30 33.13 -4.82
C ALA A 267 1.78 34.32 -5.64
N ARG A 268 3.02 34.79 -5.39
CA ARG A 268 3.64 35.90 -6.14
C ARG A 268 3.83 35.55 -7.62
N VAL A 269 4.37 34.37 -7.92
CA VAL A 269 4.68 33.97 -9.31
C VAL A 269 3.39 33.74 -10.09
N LEU A 270 2.37 33.15 -9.47
CA LEU A 270 1.06 32.94 -10.09
C LEU A 270 0.18 34.22 -10.15
N GLY A 271 0.57 35.29 -9.45
CA GLY A 271 -0.25 36.49 -9.34
C GLY A 271 -1.57 36.27 -8.58
N LYS A 272 -1.59 35.28 -7.67
CA LYS A 272 -2.78 34.87 -6.89
C LYS A 272 -2.69 35.39 -5.47
N LYS A 273 -3.87 35.56 -4.82
CA LYS A 273 -3.93 35.83 -3.38
C LYS A 273 -3.76 34.55 -2.58
N MET A 274 -3.16 34.69 -1.41
CA MET A 274 -3.09 33.64 -0.41
C MET A 274 -4.01 34.02 0.75
N ASP A 275 -5.01 33.17 1.02
CA ASP A 275 -5.93 33.31 2.14
C ASP A 275 -5.57 32.27 3.20
N VAL A 276 -5.28 32.73 4.43
CA VAL A 276 -4.92 31.83 5.53
C VAL A 276 -6.17 31.50 6.34
N SER A 277 -6.43 30.23 6.57
CA SER A 277 -7.51 29.79 7.47
C SER A 277 -7.22 30.27 8.90
N VAL A 278 -8.23 30.85 9.55
CA VAL A 278 -8.12 31.29 10.94
C VAL A 278 -8.51 30.19 11.92
N ASN A 279 -9.06 29.08 11.42
CA ASN A 279 -9.53 27.98 12.25
C ASN A 279 -8.40 27.01 12.56
N TYR A 280 -7.96 26.99 13.81
CA TYR A 280 -7.09 25.95 14.34
C TYR A 280 -7.94 24.70 14.62
N VAL A 281 -7.74 23.65 13.81
CA VAL A 281 -8.41 22.35 14.02
C VAL A 281 -7.63 21.50 15.02
N ASP A 282 -6.31 21.73 15.09
CA ASP A 282 -5.38 21.03 15.98
C ASP A 282 -4.30 22.01 16.42
N ASP A 283 -4.19 22.26 17.73
CA ASP A 283 -3.19 23.19 18.30
C ASP A 283 -1.73 22.80 17.98
N SER A 284 -1.53 21.55 17.58
CA SER A 284 -0.23 20.97 17.27
C SER A 284 0.17 21.06 15.80
N VAL A 285 -0.77 21.45 14.90
CA VAL A 285 -0.53 21.62 13.46
C VAL A 285 -0.97 23.02 13.05
N PRO A 286 -0.08 23.84 12.46
CA PRO A 286 -0.44 25.15 11.95
C PRO A 286 -1.60 25.08 10.93
N PRO A 287 -2.41 26.16 10.82
CA PRO A 287 -3.53 26.22 9.91
C PRO A 287 -3.09 26.11 8.44
N ILE A 288 -3.98 25.59 7.62
CA ILE A 288 -3.80 25.55 6.16
C ILE A 288 -4.08 26.92 5.54
N ALA A 289 -3.49 27.15 4.36
CA ALA A 289 -3.80 28.31 3.52
C ALA A 289 -4.40 27.86 2.19
N TYR A 290 -4.93 28.81 1.45
CA TYR A 290 -5.54 28.59 0.14
C TYR A 290 -4.90 29.50 -0.91
N ILE A 291 -4.50 28.90 -2.04
CA ILE A 291 -4.05 29.59 -3.24
C ILE A 291 -4.80 28.94 -4.41
N ASP A 292 -5.48 29.75 -5.22
CA ASP A 292 -6.25 29.25 -6.35
C ASP A 292 -5.35 28.47 -7.34
N GLY A 293 -5.72 27.21 -7.66
CA GLY A 293 -4.93 26.28 -8.47
C GLY A 293 -3.92 25.43 -7.70
N ILE A 294 -3.91 25.49 -6.36
CA ILE A 294 -3.12 24.62 -5.47
C ILE A 294 -4.07 23.81 -4.58
N ASP A 295 -3.89 22.50 -4.55
CA ASP A 295 -4.79 21.60 -3.83
C ASP A 295 -4.57 21.62 -2.32
N LEU A 296 -3.31 21.75 -1.87
CA LEU A 296 -2.98 21.83 -0.45
C LEU A 296 -1.84 22.83 -0.20
N VAL A 297 -2.07 23.79 0.69
CA VAL A 297 -1.05 24.73 1.16
C VAL A 297 -0.92 24.63 2.67
N THR A 298 0.28 24.23 3.14
CA THR A 298 0.54 24.03 4.57
C THR A 298 1.70 24.89 5.05
N GLU A 299 1.87 24.96 6.36
CA GLU A 299 3.11 25.38 6.98
C GLU A 299 4.23 24.39 6.61
N GLY A 300 5.48 24.72 6.91
CA GLY A 300 6.65 24.00 6.43
C GLY A 300 7.04 22.77 7.26
N VAL A 301 8.17 22.88 7.97
CA VAL A 301 8.89 21.76 8.59
C VAL A 301 8.06 21.01 9.62
N ILE A 302 7.25 21.70 10.44
CA ILE A 302 6.43 21.07 11.50
C ILE A 302 5.38 20.15 10.85
N THR A 303 4.64 20.68 9.88
CA THR A 303 3.61 19.91 9.16
C THR A 303 4.20 18.73 8.41
N MET A 304 5.32 18.95 7.69
CA MET A 304 6.01 17.89 6.98
C MET A 304 6.51 16.78 7.93
N ASN A 305 7.12 17.12 9.07
CA ASN A 305 7.58 16.12 10.04
C ASN A 305 6.42 15.28 10.60
N LYS A 306 5.26 15.88 10.85
CA LYS A 306 4.09 15.13 11.31
C LYS A 306 3.51 14.22 10.22
N ALA A 307 3.42 14.73 8.98
CA ALA A 307 3.02 13.91 7.84
C ALA A 307 3.99 12.74 7.63
N LEU A 308 5.31 12.99 7.74
CA LEU A 308 6.32 11.92 7.68
C LEU A 308 6.11 10.87 8.77
N GLY A 309 5.79 11.27 10.00
CA GLY A 309 5.46 10.35 11.09
C GLY A 309 4.24 9.46 10.78
N LEU A 310 3.21 9.99 10.11
CA LEU A 310 2.07 9.19 9.63
C LEU A 310 2.48 8.24 8.51
N LEU A 311 3.29 8.69 7.56
CA LEU A 311 3.81 7.84 6.49
C LEU A 311 4.70 6.71 7.04
N GLU A 312 5.54 6.99 8.03
CA GLU A 312 6.37 5.98 8.70
C GLU A 312 5.52 4.94 9.44
N LYS A 313 4.46 5.35 10.14
CA LYS A 313 3.50 4.42 10.74
C LYS A 313 2.85 3.55 9.68
N TYR A 314 2.44 4.13 8.56
CA TYR A 314 1.84 3.40 7.45
C TYR A 314 2.78 2.36 6.80
N THR A 315 4.10 2.43 7.01
CA THR A 315 5.04 1.39 6.59
C THR A 315 5.16 0.22 7.56
N ARG A 316 4.49 0.29 8.72
CA ARG A 316 4.57 -0.73 9.78
C ARG A 316 3.21 -1.37 9.98
N ASP A 317 3.10 -2.63 9.59
CA ASP A 317 1.83 -3.37 9.59
C ASP A 317 1.15 -3.40 10.97
N ASP A 318 1.92 -3.42 12.06
CA ASP A 318 1.44 -3.47 13.45
C ASP A 318 0.93 -2.12 14.00
N GLU A 319 1.25 -1.01 13.33
CA GLU A 319 0.82 0.34 13.74
C GLU A 319 -0.43 0.85 12.98
N ILE A 320 -0.96 0.06 12.04
CA ILE A 320 -2.15 0.43 11.24
C ILE A 320 -3.38 -0.23 11.84
N ASP A 321 -4.21 0.57 12.50
CA ASP A 321 -5.50 0.22 13.08
C ASP A 321 -6.56 1.28 12.73
N GLU A 322 -7.79 1.10 13.19
CA GLU A 322 -8.88 2.08 13.01
C GLU A 322 -8.47 3.48 13.51
N LYS A 323 -7.70 3.57 14.60
CA LYS A 323 -7.26 4.85 15.16
C LYS A 323 -6.30 5.58 14.23
N PHE A 324 -5.46 4.81 13.51
CA PHE A 324 -4.58 5.38 12.49
C PHE A 324 -5.40 6.04 11.37
N PHE A 325 -6.43 5.37 10.85
CA PHE A 325 -7.28 5.94 9.80
C PHE A 325 -8.11 7.12 10.30
N LEU A 326 -8.58 7.11 11.55
CA LEU A 326 -9.22 8.25 12.18
C LEU A 326 -8.25 9.45 12.35
N GLU A 327 -6.97 9.20 12.62
CA GLU A 327 -5.96 10.25 12.65
C GLU A 327 -5.65 10.80 11.25
N LEU A 328 -5.56 9.93 10.26
CA LEU A 328 -5.34 10.30 8.85
C LEU A 328 -6.48 11.17 8.31
N ALA A 329 -7.72 10.87 8.69
CA ALA A 329 -8.91 11.61 8.25
C ALA A 329 -9.11 12.99 8.95
N LYS A 330 -8.21 13.41 9.86
CA LYS A 330 -8.32 14.72 10.50
C LYS A 330 -8.10 15.84 9.49
N PRO A 331 -8.91 16.92 9.52
CA PRO A 331 -8.80 18.03 8.59
C PRO A 331 -7.68 19.04 9.01
N ASN A 332 -6.47 18.55 9.23
CA ASN A 332 -5.28 19.36 9.49
C ASN A 332 -4.24 19.13 8.38
N GLY A 333 -3.32 20.11 8.19
CA GLY A 333 -2.37 20.08 7.07
C GLY A 333 -1.46 18.85 7.03
N ALA A 334 -1.13 18.23 8.17
CA ALA A 334 -0.27 17.06 8.22
C ALA A 334 -1.01 15.79 7.80
N SER A 335 -2.23 15.58 8.34
CA SER A 335 -3.08 14.45 7.97
C SER A 335 -3.50 14.52 6.50
N MET A 336 -3.91 15.70 6.01
CA MET A 336 -4.26 15.90 4.60
C MET A 336 -3.09 15.64 3.66
N LEU A 337 -1.87 16.07 4.01
CA LEU A 337 -0.67 15.77 3.21
C LEU A 337 -0.36 14.27 3.21
N ALA A 338 -0.43 13.62 4.37
CA ALA A 338 -0.21 12.18 4.48
C ALA A 338 -1.28 11.38 3.70
N GLU A 339 -2.55 11.76 3.80
CA GLU A 339 -3.65 11.15 3.07
C GLU A 339 -3.44 11.26 1.54
N ILE A 340 -3.11 12.45 1.02
CA ILE A 340 -2.79 12.63 -0.40
C ILE A 340 -1.64 11.72 -0.84
N LEU A 341 -0.59 11.61 -0.03
CA LEU A 341 0.59 10.82 -0.37
C LEU A 341 0.33 9.31 -0.27
N ILE A 342 -0.53 8.88 0.65
CA ILE A 342 -0.93 7.48 0.80
C ILE A 342 -1.93 7.08 -0.28
N ASP A 343 -3.05 7.80 -0.36
CA ASP A 343 -4.24 7.38 -1.11
C ASP A 343 -4.22 7.82 -2.56
N CYS A 344 -3.61 9.00 -2.84
CA CYS A 344 -3.69 9.65 -4.14
C CYS A 344 -2.32 9.78 -4.84
N CYS A 345 -1.27 9.11 -4.38
CA CYS A 345 0.06 9.25 -4.97
C CYS A 345 0.59 7.91 -5.48
N THR A 346 0.95 7.86 -6.76
CA THR A 346 1.78 6.78 -7.32
C THR A 346 3.17 7.30 -7.67
N ASP A 347 3.26 8.56 -8.12
CA ASP A 347 4.50 9.21 -8.53
C ASP A 347 4.59 10.59 -7.87
N LEU A 348 5.56 10.76 -7.00
CA LEU A 348 5.85 12.00 -6.29
C LEU A 348 6.98 12.76 -6.97
N THR A 349 6.73 14.01 -7.38
CA THR A 349 7.82 14.93 -7.76
C THR A 349 7.97 16.01 -6.70
N MET A 350 9.13 16.05 -6.07
CA MET A 350 9.47 17.07 -5.06
C MET A 350 10.27 18.19 -5.73
N PHE A 351 9.76 19.42 -5.64
CA PHE A 351 10.41 20.66 -6.07
C PHE A 351 11.01 21.34 -4.84
N VAL A 352 12.32 21.25 -4.70
CA VAL A 352 13.04 21.66 -3.49
C VAL A 352 13.85 22.89 -3.74
N GLY A 353 13.43 23.99 -3.14
CA GLY A 353 14.20 25.24 -3.16
C GLY A 353 15.34 25.18 -2.14
N CYS A 354 16.54 25.57 -2.58
CA CYS A 354 17.78 25.50 -1.82
C CYS A 354 18.17 26.84 -1.15
N ALA A 355 17.30 27.85 -1.15
CA ALA A 355 17.60 29.11 -0.44
C ALA A 355 17.76 28.88 1.07
N ILE A 356 18.74 29.55 1.62
CA ILE A 356 18.99 29.65 3.06
C ILE A 356 18.11 30.77 3.57
N ASN A 357 17.29 30.55 4.59
CA ASN A 357 16.44 31.56 5.17
C ASN A 357 17.29 32.42 6.14
N GLU A 358 17.64 33.66 5.73
CA GLU A 358 18.45 34.60 6.54
C GLU A 358 17.77 35.02 7.87
N ALA A 359 16.44 34.92 7.95
CA ALA A 359 15.69 35.27 9.16
C ALA A 359 15.89 34.28 10.33
N TYR A 360 16.41 33.10 10.08
CA TYR A 360 16.67 32.05 11.06
C TYR A 360 18.17 31.73 11.21
N GLN A 361 19.06 32.55 10.63
CA GLN A 361 20.51 32.40 10.82
C GLN A 361 20.87 32.76 12.27
N ASN A 362 20.86 31.74 13.13
CA ASN A 362 21.72 31.76 14.30
C ASN A 362 23.15 31.46 13.77
N PRO A 363 24.14 32.42 13.89
CA PRO A 363 25.48 32.23 13.32
C PRO A 363 26.22 30.99 13.84
N GLU A 364 25.72 30.37 14.92
CA GLU A 364 26.31 29.21 15.57
C GLU A 364 25.77 27.85 15.05
N LEU A 365 24.75 27.86 14.16
CA LEU A 365 24.12 26.63 13.67
C LEU A 365 23.84 26.68 12.16
N PRO A 366 24.66 26.03 11.32
CA PRO A 366 24.40 25.87 9.85
C PRO A 366 23.33 24.81 9.57
N PHE A 367 22.23 24.74 10.39
CA PHE A 367 21.38 23.56 10.47
C PHE A 367 20.16 23.55 9.55
N GLU A 368 19.68 24.68 9.01
CA GLU A 368 18.37 24.67 8.32
C GLU A 368 18.39 24.04 6.93
N MET A 369 19.45 24.21 6.17
CA MET A 369 19.57 23.52 4.89
C MET A 369 19.70 22.00 5.11
N GLY A 370 20.42 21.60 6.16
CA GLY A 370 20.56 20.20 6.57
C GLY A 370 19.24 19.58 7.05
N VAL A 371 18.39 20.33 7.76
CA VAL A 371 17.09 19.82 8.25
C VAL A 371 16.12 19.61 7.08
N ARG A 372 16.00 20.58 6.16
CA ARG A 372 15.11 20.43 4.99
C ARG A 372 15.59 19.29 4.06
N GLN A 373 16.89 19.24 3.79
CA GLN A 373 17.47 18.17 2.98
C GLN A 373 17.21 16.80 3.60
N LYS A 374 17.48 16.63 4.89
CA LYS A 374 17.22 15.39 5.62
C LYS A 374 15.74 15.00 5.57
N LEU A 375 14.84 15.97 5.69
CA LEU A 375 13.40 15.72 5.62
C LEU A 375 12.98 15.26 4.22
N VAL A 376 13.51 15.90 3.17
CA VAL A 376 13.29 15.50 1.78
C VAL A 376 13.79 14.07 1.53
N ASP A 377 14.99 13.73 2.01
CA ASP A 377 15.57 12.40 1.90
C ASP A 377 14.70 11.36 2.63
N GLN A 378 14.22 11.67 3.84
CA GLN A 378 13.33 10.79 4.60
C GLN A 378 11.97 10.58 3.90
N PHE A 379 11.38 11.65 3.32
CA PHE A 379 10.19 11.50 2.48
C PHE A 379 10.44 10.59 1.30
N SER A 380 11.55 10.78 0.59
CA SER A 380 11.94 9.93 -0.55
C SER A 380 12.05 8.46 -0.15
N ASP A 381 12.73 8.19 0.97
CA ASP A 381 12.93 6.83 1.48
C ASP A 381 11.61 6.17 1.86
N VAL A 382 10.75 6.89 2.61
CA VAL A 382 9.45 6.36 3.03
C VAL A 382 8.55 6.10 1.82
N MET A 383 8.42 7.06 0.90
CA MET A 383 7.60 6.91 -0.30
C MET A 383 8.09 5.77 -1.20
N THR A 384 9.41 5.58 -1.31
CA THR A 384 9.99 4.45 -2.05
C THR A 384 9.65 3.11 -1.38
N ARG A 385 9.72 3.04 -0.03
CA ARG A 385 9.27 1.84 0.72
C ARG A 385 7.78 1.54 0.53
N LEU A 386 6.96 2.58 0.34
CA LEU A 386 5.53 2.44 0.00
C LEU A 386 5.29 2.08 -1.47
N GLY A 387 6.34 1.77 -2.24
CA GLY A 387 6.22 1.40 -3.66
C GLY A 387 5.93 2.56 -4.59
N LYS A 388 6.08 3.81 -4.13
CA LYS A 388 5.84 5.00 -4.95
C LYS A 388 7.11 5.39 -5.70
N THR A 389 6.95 5.93 -6.90
CA THR A 389 8.08 6.51 -7.67
C THR A 389 8.38 7.91 -7.15
N VAL A 390 9.64 8.22 -6.84
CA VAL A 390 10.03 9.55 -6.34
C VAL A 390 11.05 10.20 -7.26
N THR A 391 10.79 11.46 -7.61
CA THR A 391 11.69 12.34 -8.36
C THR A 391 11.94 13.61 -7.55
N ILE A 392 13.20 14.01 -7.37
CA ILE A 392 13.54 15.24 -6.65
C ILE A 392 14.22 16.20 -7.61
N LYS A 393 13.73 17.45 -7.65
CA LYS A 393 14.30 18.54 -8.42
C LYS A 393 14.74 19.67 -7.49
N TYR A 394 16.00 20.05 -7.57
CA TYR A 394 16.57 21.12 -6.74
C TYR A 394 16.69 22.43 -7.53
N TYR A 395 16.42 23.57 -6.86
CA TYR A 395 16.43 24.92 -7.44
C TYR A 395 17.19 25.92 -6.60
#